data_db2d94c4a52578f0c906b226b5ae6539
#
_entry.id   db2d94c4a52578f0c906b226b5ae6539
#
_cell.length_a   1.000
_cell.length_b   1.000
_cell.length_c   1.000
_cell.angle_alpha   90.00
_cell.angle_beta   90.00
_cell.angle_gamma   90.00
#
_symmetry.space_group_name_H-M   'P 1'
#
loop_
_entity.id
_entity.type
_entity.pdbx_description
1 polymer ?
#
loop_
_entity_poly.entity_id
_entity_poly.type
_entity_poly.pdbx_seq_one_letter_code
_entity_poly.pdbx_strand_id
1 'polypeptide(L)'
;TYAQGKEFTLEPKASYCAFGFYHGLMEILVGTEGDALKAREFCAYVDEQLSGKRPGAKFACYHGVGHGWASYHEDNPDERTIVSSSLPFCEKFAETQQQLLLCATGVFDTIAIFYYNPSYGLVMNQEDPLWLCREQEKEIYQEACYREMVTALLWLADYDVSKAVRMVEEFVEDDYKSIALGD
;
A
#
# COMPACT_ATOMS: atom_id res chain seq x y z
N THR A 1 -2.71 20.58 -16.74
CA THR A 1 -2.24 19.47 -15.88
C THR A 1 -1.14 19.97 -14.96
N TYR A 2 -0.95 19.36 -13.79
CA TYR A 2 0.10 19.70 -12.81
C TYR A 2 1.48 19.78 -13.47
N ALA A 3 1.83 18.81 -14.31
CA ALA A 3 3.09 18.78 -15.05
C ALA A 3 3.27 19.92 -16.08
N GLN A 4 2.23 20.65 -16.42
CA GLN A 4 2.24 21.76 -17.38
C GLN A 4 2.22 23.13 -16.69
N GLY A 5 2.36 23.20 -15.36
CA GLY A 5 2.29 24.43 -14.59
C GLY A 5 0.93 25.15 -14.63
N LYS A 6 -0.12 24.44 -15.04
CA LYS A 6 -1.49 24.95 -14.96
C LYS A 6 -2.03 24.71 -13.56
N GLU A 7 -2.72 25.70 -13.00
CA GLU A 7 -3.42 25.54 -11.73
C GLU A 7 -4.32 24.31 -11.81
N PHE A 8 -3.99 23.30 -11.02
CA PHE A 8 -4.76 22.08 -10.89
C PHE A 8 -5.59 22.21 -9.61
N THR A 9 -6.88 22.39 -9.74
CA THR A 9 -7.77 22.46 -8.58
C THR A 9 -8.27 21.07 -8.26
N LEU A 10 -7.97 20.61 -7.06
CA LEU A 10 -8.51 19.35 -6.54
C LEU A 10 -9.98 19.56 -6.15
N GLU A 11 -10.88 18.98 -6.94
CA GLU A 11 -12.30 19.00 -6.61
C GLU A 11 -12.61 18.02 -5.46
N PRO A 12 -13.62 18.34 -4.60
CA PRO A 12 -14.06 17.41 -3.56
C PRO A 12 -14.45 16.02 -4.07
N LYS A 13 -14.89 15.93 -5.33
CA LYS A 13 -15.22 14.66 -6.00
C LYS A 13 -14.03 13.70 -6.14
N ALA A 14 -12.81 14.21 -6.21
CA ALA A 14 -11.61 13.40 -6.24
C ALA A 14 -11.41 12.57 -4.95
N SER A 15 -12.11 12.90 -3.87
CA SER A 15 -12.11 12.16 -2.61
C SER A 15 -13.20 11.07 -2.52
N TYR A 16 -14.00 10.87 -3.57
CA TYR A 16 -15.00 9.81 -3.59
C TYR A 16 -14.34 8.44 -3.81
N CYS A 17 -15.09 7.37 -3.55
CA CYS A 17 -14.60 5.99 -3.67
C CYS A 17 -13.33 5.74 -2.83
N ALA A 18 -13.39 6.08 -1.53
CA ALA A 18 -12.27 5.91 -0.59
C ALA A 18 -10.94 6.51 -1.11
N PHE A 19 -11.02 7.67 -1.77
CA PHE A 19 -9.85 8.36 -2.34
C PHE A 19 -9.15 7.63 -3.50
N GLY A 20 -9.80 6.65 -4.14
CA GLY A 20 -9.25 5.84 -5.23
C GLY A 20 -8.66 6.65 -6.39
N PHE A 21 -9.10 7.91 -6.58
CA PHE A 21 -8.50 8.81 -7.57
C PHE A 21 -7.02 9.08 -7.27
N TYR A 22 -6.67 9.39 -6.02
CA TYR A 22 -5.27 9.67 -5.65
C TYR A 22 -4.42 8.41 -5.73
N HIS A 23 -5.00 7.30 -5.32
CA HIS A 23 -4.40 5.99 -5.41
C HIS A 23 -4.01 5.66 -6.87
N GLY A 24 -4.97 5.58 -7.78
CA GLY A 24 -4.72 5.27 -9.19
C GLY A 24 -3.85 6.31 -9.91
N LEU A 25 -3.96 7.61 -9.53
CA LEU A 25 -3.10 8.64 -10.11
C LEU A 25 -1.63 8.42 -9.70
N MET A 26 -1.37 8.08 -8.43
CA MET A 26 -0.02 7.81 -7.96
C MET A 26 0.53 6.51 -8.56
N GLU A 27 -0.28 5.50 -8.70
CA GLU A 27 0.07 4.25 -9.38
C GLU A 27 0.58 4.51 -10.80
N ILE A 28 -0.13 5.33 -11.58
CA ILE A 28 0.29 5.70 -12.93
C ILE A 28 1.55 6.59 -12.90
N LEU A 29 1.59 7.64 -12.08
CA LEU A 29 2.72 8.58 -12.06
C LEU A 29 4.01 7.91 -11.64
N VAL A 30 3.98 7.10 -10.61
CA VAL A 30 5.16 6.44 -10.06
C VAL A 30 5.55 5.24 -10.91
N GLY A 31 4.59 4.41 -11.32
CA GLY A 31 4.84 3.24 -12.17
C GLY A 31 5.37 3.60 -13.57
N THR A 32 5.01 4.76 -14.13
CA THR A 32 5.47 5.17 -15.47
C THR A 32 6.68 6.09 -15.46
N GLU A 33 6.76 7.02 -14.51
CA GLU A 33 7.82 8.04 -14.47
C GLU A 33 8.94 7.69 -13.49
N GLY A 34 8.66 6.88 -12.45
CA GLY A 34 9.64 6.48 -11.42
C GLY A 34 10.19 7.65 -10.58
N ASP A 35 9.55 8.81 -10.62
CA ASP A 35 10.05 10.05 -10.03
C ASP A 35 9.50 10.26 -8.62
N ALA A 36 10.27 9.82 -7.61
CA ALA A 36 9.94 9.98 -6.20
C ALA A 36 9.76 11.44 -5.78
N LEU A 37 10.51 12.38 -6.38
CA LEU A 37 10.43 13.79 -6.03
C LEU A 37 9.11 14.40 -6.49
N LYS A 38 8.71 14.15 -7.73
CA LYS A 38 7.41 14.61 -8.24
C LYS A 38 6.24 14.00 -7.48
N ALA A 39 6.31 12.72 -7.14
CA ALA A 39 5.29 12.06 -6.34
C ALA A 39 5.16 12.73 -4.95
N ARG A 40 6.29 13.05 -4.31
CA ARG A 40 6.32 13.77 -3.02
C ARG A 40 5.69 15.16 -3.13
N GLU A 41 6.12 15.95 -4.12
CA GLU A 41 5.57 17.28 -4.36
C GLU A 41 4.05 17.24 -4.59
N PHE A 42 3.58 16.24 -5.32
CA PHE A 42 2.15 16.06 -5.53
C PHE A 42 1.41 15.70 -4.25
N CYS A 43 1.91 14.75 -3.45
CA CYS A 43 1.28 14.38 -2.18
C CYS A 43 1.32 15.54 -1.16
N ALA A 44 2.37 16.34 -1.13
CA ALA A 44 2.43 17.56 -0.34
C ALA A 44 1.35 18.59 -0.79
N TYR A 45 1.18 18.75 -2.09
CA TYR A 45 0.13 19.60 -2.65
C TYR A 45 -1.28 19.09 -2.28
N VAL A 46 -1.52 17.77 -2.35
CA VAL A 46 -2.79 17.16 -1.92
C VAL A 46 -3.07 17.46 -0.44
N ASP A 47 -2.05 17.32 0.41
CA ASP A 47 -2.17 17.62 1.85
C ASP A 47 -2.51 19.10 2.07
N GLU A 48 -1.81 20.02 1.43
CA GLU A 48 -2.04 21.46 1.53
C GLU A 48 -3.47 21.85 1.10
N GLN A 49 -3.94 21.33 -0.04
CA GLN A 49 -5.25 21.68 -0.60
C GLN A 49 -6.43 21.08 0.17
N LEU A 50 -6.24 19.91 0.78
CA LEU A 50 -7.31 19.12 1.39
C LEU A 50 -7.16 18.95 2.90
N SER A 51 -6.07 19.46 3.49
CA SER A 51 -5.85 19.43 4.93
C SER A 51 -7.04 20.01 5.70
N GLY A 52 -7.47 19.29 6.73
CA GLY A 52 -8.64 19.65 7.53
C GLY A 52 -10.01 19.43 6.87
N LYS A 53 -10.08 19.22 5.54
CA LYS A 53 -11.34 18.94 4.84
C LYS A 53 -11.47 17.46 4.48
N ARG A 54 -10.39 16.83 4.07
CA ARG A 54 -10.33 15.45 3.57
C ARG A 54 -9.00 14.78 3.97
N PRO A 55 -8.78 14.51 5.26
CA PRO A 55 -7.49 14.00 5.74
C PRO A 55 -7.09 12.66 5.10
N GLY A 56 -8.06 11.82 4.70
CA GLY A 56 -7.79 10.56 4.00
C GLY A 56 -7.14 10.72 2.63
N ALA A 57 -7.24 11.88 1.98
CA ALA A 57 -6.63 12.12 0.67
C ALA A 57 -5.10 12.07 0.73
N LYS A 58 -4.50 12.62 1.79
CA LYS A 58 -3.06 12.52 2.07
C LYS A 58 -2.64 11.07 2.22
N PHE A 59 -3.34 10.30 3.05
CA PHE A 59 -3.03 8.90 3.30
C PHE A 59 -3.11 8.09 2.01
N ALA A 60 -4.18 8.23 1.24
CA ALA A 60 -4.33 7.56 -0.05
C ALA A 60 -3.24 7.94 -1.07
N CYS A 61 -2.75 9.18 -1.04
CA CYS A 61 -1.67 9.62 -1.92
C CYS A 61 -0.36 8.89 -1.60
N TYR A 62 0.07 8.86 -0.34
CA TYR A 62 1.29 8.18 0.08
C TYR A 62 1.20 6.66 -0.11
N HIS A 63 0.07 6.07 0.20
CA HIS A 63 -0.21 4.66 -0.05
C HIS A 63 -0.15 4.32 -1.56
N GLY A 64 -0.80 5.11 -2.40
CA GLY A 64 -0.76 4.96 -3.85
C GLY A 64 0.64 5.07 -4.47
N VAL A 65 1.57 5.78 -3.84
CA VAL A 65 2.99 5.79 -4.26
C VAL A 65 3.63 4.42 -4.10
N GLY A 66 3.37 3.74 -2.97
CA GLY A 66 3.82 2.37 -2.74
C GLY A 66 3.28 1.39 -3.78
N HIS A 67 2.00 1.49 -4.08
CA HIS A 67 1.35 0.72 -5.15
C HIS A 67 2.01 0.93 -6.51
N GLY A 68 2.18 2.18 -6.92
CA GLY A 68 2.75 2.50 -8.23
C GLY A 68 4.14 1.92 -8.42
N TRP A 69 4.96 1.97 -7.38
CA TRP A 69 6.31 1.41 -7.46
C TRP A 69 6.32 -0.12 -7.43
N ALA A 70 5.50 -0.74 -6.57
CA ALA A 70 5.38 -2.18 -6.48
C ALA A 70 4.80 -2.81 -7.76
N SER A 71 3.82 -2.16 -8.38
CA SER A 71 3.20 -2.59 -9.64
C SER A 71 4.16 -2.57 -10.84
N TYR A 72 5.26 -1.83 -10.76
CA TYR A 72 6.30 -1.84 -11.80
C TYR A 72 6.94 -3.23 -12.00
N HIS A 73 6.80 -4.12 -11.03
CA HIS A 73 7.29 -5.51 -11.07
C HIS A 73 6.25 -6.53 -11.56
N GLU A 74 5.14 -6.07 -12.14
CA GLU A 74 4.02 -6.91 -12.59
C GLU A 74 4.44 -8.00 -13.59
N ASP A 75 5.41 -7.72 -14.47
CA ASP A 75 5.85 -8.64 -15.51
C ASP A 75 6.62 -9.88 -14.99
N ASN A 76 7.13 -9.82 -13.75
CA ASN A 76 7.87 -10.93 -13.14
C ASN A 76 7.70 -10.88 -11.61
N PRO A 77 6.49 -11.13 -11.11
CA PRO A 77 6.19 -10.99 -9.71
C PRO A 77 6.92 -12.05 -8.87
N ASP A 78 7.72 -11.56 -7.93
CA ASP A 78 8.34 -12.31 -6.84
C ASP A 78 8.29 -11.39 -5.62
N GLU A 79 7.71 -11.87 -4.53
CA GLU A 79 7.44 -11.07 -3.34
C GLU A 79 8.70 -10.41 -2.76
N ARG A 80 9.80 -11.16 -2.68
CA ARG A 80 11.08 -10.63 -2.17
C ARG A 80 11.65 -9.56 -3.08
N THR A 81 11.54 -9.74 -4.39
CA THR A 81 11.97 -8.76 -5.39
C THR A 81 11.14 -7.48 -5.28
N ILE A 82 9.81 -7.59 -5.19
CA ILE A 82 8.91 -6.46 -5.00
C ILE A 82 9.29 -5.70 -3.73
N VAL A 83 9.40 -6.39 -2.59
CA VAL A 83 9.74 -5.79 -1.30
C VAL A 83 11.11 -5.13 -1.32
N SER A 84 12.14 -5.87 -1.77
CA SER A 84 13.53 -5.39 -1.75
C SER A 84 13.80 -4.19 -2.66
N SER A 85 13.01 -4.02 -3.70
CA SER A 85 13.08 -2.83 -4.59
C SER A 85 12.21 -1.69 -4.10
N SER A 86 11.04 -1.98 -3.53
CA SER A 86 10.03 -0.98 -3.23
C SER A 86 10.22 -0.31 -1.86
N LEU A 87 10.60 -1.05 -0.82
CA LEU A 87 10.81 -0.44 0.49
C LEU A 87 11.97 0.59 0.51
N PRO A 88 13.13 0.36 -0.14
CA PRO A 88 14.15 1.39 -0.28
C PRO A 88 13.69 2.63 -1.06
N PHE A 89 12.76 2.47 -2.00
CA PHE A 89 12.12 3.60 -2.67
C PHE A 89 11.25 4.39 -1.70
N CYS A 90 10.42 3.72 -0.89
CA CYS A 90 9.63 4.35 0.16
C CYS A 90 10.50 5.13 1.17
N GLU A 91 11.67 4.61 1.55
CA GLU A 91 12.62 5.31 2.41
C GLU A 91 13.14 6.62 1.80
N LYS A 92 13.42 6.62 0.50
CA LYS A 92 13.86 7.84 -0.21
C LYS A 92 12.74 8.85 -0.39
N PHE A 93 11.52 8.34 -0.56
CA PHE A 93 10.32 9.14 -0.78
C PHE A 93 9.83 9.80 0.52
N ALA A 94 9.82 9.07 1.63
CA ALA A 94 9.25 9.51 2.90
C ALA A 94 10.16 10.49 3.65
N GLU A 95 9.57 11.52 4.24
CA GLU A 95 10.23 12.49 5.14
C GLU A 95 9.89 12.22 6.61
N THR A 96 8.85 11.43 6.87
CA THR A 96 8.39 11.07 8.22
C THR A 96 8.09 9.58 8.31
N GLN A 97 8.08 9.03 9.53
CA GLN A 97 7.72 7.63 9.77
C GLN A 97 6.30 7.32 9.28
N GLN A 98 5.35 8.25 9.45
CA GLN A 98 3.99 8.07 8.96
C GLN A 98 3.93 7.95 7.43
N GLN A 99 4.68 8.78 6.70
CA GLN A 99 4.76 8.68 5.24
C GLN A 99 5.42 7.37 4.80
N LEU A 100 6.45 6.92 5.53
CA LEU A 100 7.11 5.64 5.28
C LEU A 100 6.14 4.47 5.50
N LEU A 101 5.40 4.46 6.61
CA LEU A 101 4.38 3.46 6.88
C LEU A 101 3.35 3.40 5.75
N LEU A 102 2.80 4.55 5.35
CA LEU A 102 1.77 4.61 4.31
C LEU A 102 2.29 4.16 2.94
N CYS A 103 3.52 4.51 2.57
CA CYS A 103 4.13 3.99 1.34
C CYS A 103 4.33 2.47 1.44
N ALA A 104 4.83 1.97 2.56
CA ALA A 104 5.02 0.54 2.77
C ALA A 104 3.69 -0.25 2.74
N THR A 105 2.60 0.30 3.30
CA THR A 105 1.28 -0.34 3.19
C THR A 105 0.87 -0.51 1.72
N GLY A 106 1.10 0.49 0.85
CA GLY A 106 0.83 0.36 -0.58
C GLY A 106 1.62 -0.76 -1.27
N VAL A 107 2.87 -0.99 -0.84
CA VAL A 107 3.68 -2.11 -1.35
C VAL A 107 3.07 -3.46 -0.98
N PHE A 108 2.71 -3.66 0.29
CA PHE A 108 2.13 -4.93 0.74
C PHE A 108 0.71 -5.16 0.26
N ASP A 109 -0.09 -4.09 0.08
CA ASP A 109 -1.42 -4.20 -0.53
C ASP A 109 -1.32 -4.65 -2.00
N THR A 110 -0.34 -4.15 -2.76
CA THR A 110 -0.07 -4.66 -4.13
C THR A 110 0.19 -6.17 -4.12
N ILE A 111 1.02 -6.67 -3.20
CA ILE A 111 1.29 -8.10 -3.08
C ILE A 111 0.00 -8.87 -2.73
N ALA A 112 -0.80 -8.35 -1.80
CA ALA A 112 -2.08 -8.94 -1.46
C ALA A 112 -3.02 -9.00 -2.68
N ILE A 113 -3.10 -7.93 -3.48
CA ILE A 113 -3.85 -7.90 -4.74
C ILE A 113 -3.34 -8.95 -5.72
N PHE A 114 -2.03 -9.12 -5.86
CA PHE A 114 -1.45 -10.09 -6.77
C PHE A 114 -1.77 -11.53 -6.38
N TYR A 115 -1.91 -11.83 -5.09
CA TYR A 115 -2.29 -13.16 -4.62
C TYR A 115 -3.71 -13.57 -5.00
N TYR A 116 -4.68 -12.68 -4.93
CA TYR A 116 -6.06 -13.05 -5.28
C TYR A 116 -6.45 -12.79 -6.73
N ASN A 117 -5.53 -12.26 -7.54
CA ASN A 117 -5.72 -12.15 -8.97
C ASN A 117 -4.69 -13.02 -9.72
N PRO A 118 -5.07 -14.23 -10.15
CA PRO A 118 -4.16 -15.19 -10.77
C PRO A 118 -3.44 -14.67 -12.03
N SER A 119 -3.95 -13.60 -12.67
CA SER A 119 -3.31 -13.00 -13.84
C SER A 119 -1.94 -12.40 -13.53
N TYR A 120 -1.67 -12.04 -12.29
CA TYR A 120 -0.38 -11.53 -11.85
C TYR A 120 0.67 -12.61 -11.54
N GLY A 121 0.24 -13.87 -11.37
CA GLY A 121 1.15 -15.01 -11.27
C GLY A 121 1.74 -15.26 -9.87
N LEU A 122 1.46 -14.46 -8.86
CA LEU A 122 1.82 -14.78 -7.47
C LEU A 122 0.92 -15.86 -6.91
N VAL A 123 1.52 -16.77 -6.14
CA VAL A 123 0.81 -17.85 -5.45
C VAL A 123 1.11 -17.77 -3.96
N MET A 124 0.08 -17.49 -3.17
CA MET A 124 0.21 -17.44 -1.72
C MET A 124 0.56 -18.80 -1.13
N ASN A 125 1.52 -18.83 -0.21
CA ASN A 125 1.80 -19.98 0.62
C ASN A 125 0.67 -20.20 1.62
N GLN A 126 -0.16 -21.24 1.39
CA GLN A 126 -1.32 -21.53 2.25
C GLN A 126 -0.95 -22.10 3.62
N GLU A 127 0.23 -22.71 3.75
CA GLU A 127 0.71 -23.26 5.02
C GLU A 127 1.27 -22.16 5.93
N ASP A 128 1.77 -21.08 5.33
CA ASP A 128 2.32 -19.93 6.02
C ASP A 128 2.02 -18.63 5.23
N PRO A 129 0.77 -18.14 5.26
CA PRO A 129 0.34 -17.02 4.42
C PRO A 129 0.97 -15.67 4.77
N LEU A 130 1.54 -15.54 5.97
CA LEU A 130 2.13 -14.30 6.47
C LEU A 130 3.64 -14.38 6.70
N TRP A 131 4.30 -15.37 6.08
CA TRP A 131 5.75 -15.55 6.17
C TRP A 131 6.52 -14.28 5.80
N LEU A 132 6.03 -13.55 4.78
CA LEU A 132 6.64 -12.34 4.27
C LEU A 132 6.69 -11.22 5.33
N CYS A 133 5.66 -11.11 6.19
CA CYS A 133 5.62 -10.12 7.26
C CYS A 133 6.67 -10.40 8.34
N ARG A 134 6.85 -11.66 8.70
CA ARG A 134 7.86 -12.07 9.68
C ARG A 134 9.30 -11.92 9.17
N GLU A 135 9.51 -11.97 7.85
CA GLU A 135 10.84 -11.73 7.27
C GLU A 135 11.27 -10.25 7.29
N GLN A 136 10.35 -9.32 7.60
CA GLN A 136 10.71 -7.91 7.64
C GLN A 136 11.54 -7.59 8.88
N GLU A 137 12.71 -6.96 8.68
CA GLU A 137 13.63 -6.62 9.78
C GLU A 137 13.17 -5.40 10.60
N LYS A 138 12.42 -4.48 10.00
CA LYS A 138 11.95 -3.25 10.64
C LYS A 138 10.50 -3.38 11.09
N GLU A 139 10.22 -3.04 12.35
CA GLU A 139 8.87 -3.05 12.92
C GLU A 139 7.86 -2.30 12.05
N ILE A 140 8.24 -1.15 11.49
CA ILE A 140 7.36 -0.36 10.62
C ILE A 140 6.95 -1.12 9.34
N TYR A 141 7.80 -2.03 8.86
CA TYR A 141 7.47 -2.85 7.70
C TYR A 141 6.67 -4.08 8.08
N GLN A 142 6.91 -4.65 9.27
CA GLN A 142 6.05 -5.68 9.84
C GLN A 142 4.63 -5.14 10.05
N GLU A 143 4.51 -3.95 10.66
CA GLU A 143 3.24 -3.26 10.85
C GLU A 143 2.50 -3.07 9.50
N ALA A 144 3.18 -2.50 8.50
CA ALA A 144 2.61 -2.28 7.16
C ALA A 144 2.14 -3.59 6.53
N CYS A 145 2.94 -4.64 6.63
CA CYS A 145 2.65 -5.94 6.07
C CYS A 145 1.43 -6.59 6.74
N TYR A 146 1.40 -6.69 8.07
CA TYR A 146 0.26 -7.29 8.79
C TYR A 146 -1.04 -6.51 8.57
N ARG A 147 -0.96 -5.19 8.44
CA ARG A 147 -2.12 -4.33 8.16
C ARG A 147 -2.79 -4.68 6.83
N GLU A 148 -2.01 -4.90 5.78
CA GLU A 148 -2.55 -5.09 4.43
C GLU A 148 -2.77 -6.57 4.07
N MET A 149 -1.89 -7.45 4.54
CA MET A 149 -1.98 -8.88 4.21
C MET A 149 -3.18 -9.58 4.84
N VAL A 150 -3.86 -8.96 5.82
CA VAL A 150 -5.13 -9.48 6.35
C VAL A 150 -6.22 -9.59 5.27
N THR A 151 -6.17 -8.74 4.24
CA THR A 151 -7.09 -8.82 3.10
C THR A 151 -6.91 -10.13 2.33
N ALA A 152 -5.67 -10.59 2.22
CA ALA A 152 -5.36 -11.87 1.60
C ALA A 152 -5.81 -13.07 2.48
N LEU A 153 -5.75 -12.96 3.81
CA LEU A 153 -6.35 -13.95 4.71
C LEU A 153 -7.87 -14.04 4.54
N LEU A 154 -8.54 -12.89 4.38
CA LEU A 154 -9.98 -12.86 4.13
C LEU A 154 -10.32 -13.57 2.81
N TRP A 155 -9.52 -13.40 1.78
CA TRP A 155 -9.66 -14.12 0.52
C TRP A 155 -9.45 -15.64 0.70
N LEU A 156 -8.39 -16.08 1.41
CA LEU A 156 -8.16 -17.49 1.72
C LEU A 156 -9.29 -18.11 2.55
N ALA A 157 -9.99 -17.30 3.32
CA ALA A 157 -11.15 -17.69 4.11
C ALA A 157 -12.45 -17.77 3.28
N ASP A 158 -12.42 -17.59 1.96
CA ASP A 158 -13.58 -17.46 1.10
C ASP A 158 -14.57 -16.36 1.56
N TYR A 159 -14.01 -15.25 2.06
CA TYR A 159 -14.73 -14.12 2.64
C TYR A 159 -15.54 -14.45 3.90
N ASP A 160 -15.28 -15.58 4.54
CA ASP A 160 -15.81 -15.88 5.88
C ASP A 160 -15.00 -15.13 6.94
N VAL A 161 -15.60 -14.06 7.46
CA VAL A 161 -14.96 -13.20 8.47
C VAL A 161 -14.56 -13.99 9.72
N SER A 162 -15.41 -14.94 10.18
CA SER A 162 -15.10 -15.75 11.36
C SER A 162 -13.91 -16.67 11.13
N LYS A 163 -13.75 -17.20 9.92
CA LYS A 163 -12.58 -17.99 9.53
C LYS A 163 -11.35 -17.10 9.41
N ALA A 164 -11.46 -15.93 8.80
CA ALA A 164 -10.36 -14.98 8.68
C ALA A 164 -9.83 -14.52 10.06
N VAL A 165 -10.72 -14.21 11.01
CA VAL A 165 -10.33 -13.87 12.39
C VAL A 165 -9.55 -15.03 13.05
N ARG A 166 -9.98 -16.26 12.90
CA ARG A 166 -9.22 -17.41 13.42
C ARG A 166 -7.84 -17.53 12.77
N MET A 167 -7.73 -17.23 11.47
CA MET A 167 -6.43 -17.20 10.79
C MET A 167 -5.54 -16.07 11.31
N VAL A 168 -6.08 -14.89 11.63
CA VAL A 168 -5.33 -13.83 12.31
C VAL A 168 -4.80 -14.32 13.66
N GLU A 169 -5.63 -15.00 14.47
CA GLU A 169 -5.20 -15.56 15.75
C GLU A 169 -4.10 -16.62 15.63
N GLU A 170 -4.08 -17.37 14.53
CA GLU A 170 -3.12 -18.45 14.27
C GLU A 170 -1.79 -17.92 13.67
N PHE A 171 -1.86 -17.02 12.69
CA PHE A 171 -0.72 -16.64 11.86
C PHE A 171 -0.10 -15.28 12.19
N VAL A 172 -0.83 -14.40 12.90
CA VAL A 172 -0.34 -13.07 13.27
C VAL A 172 0.28 -13.11 14.66
N GLU A 173 1.46 -12.52 14.80
CA GLU A 173 2.11 -12.35 16.10
C GLU A 173 1.29 -11.45 17.02
N ASP A 174 1.29 -11.73 18.34
CA ASP A 174 0.40 -11.06 19.31
C ASP A 174 0.50 -9.54 19.27
N ASP A 175 1.69 -9.00 19.08
CA ASP A 175 1.94 -7.55 19.01
C ASP A 175 1.27 -6.86 17.80
N TYR A 176 0.91 -7.63 16.77
CA TYR A 176 0.31 -7.11 15.54
C TYR A 176 -1.16 -7.48 15.34
N LYS A 177 -1.75 -8.29 16.23
CA LYS A 177 -3.15 -8.75 16.08
C LYS A 177 -4.16 -7.60 16.05
N SER A 178 -4.01 -6.60 16.91
CA SER A 178 -4.88 -5.43 16.91
C SER A 178 -4.78 -4.66 15.59
N ILE A 179 -3.57 -4.49 15.08
CA ILE A 179 -3.33 -3.81 13.79
C ILE A 179 -3.98 -4.57 12.63
N ALA A 180 -3.82 -5.91 12.59
CA ALA A 180 -4.42 -6.75 11.57
C ALA A 180 -5.97 -6.77 11.64
N LEU A 181 -6.55 -6.57 12.82
CA LEU A 181 -8.00 -6.50 13.02
C LEU A 181 -8.58 -5.09 12.84
N GLY A 182 -7.74 -4.08 12.66
CA GLY A 182 -8.17 -2.71 12.35
C GLY A 182 -8.44 -1.82 13.56
N ASP A 183 -7.86 -2.13 14.73
CA ASP A 183 -7.94 -1.34 15.97
C ASP A 183 -6.85 -0.24 16.04
#